data_39443f314e7ea5538f973b4092b035c0
#
_entry.id   39443f314e7ea5538f973b4092b035c0
#
_cell.length_a   1.000
_cell.length_b   1.000
_cell.length_c   1.000
_cell.angle_alpha   90.00
_cell.angle_beta   90.00
_cell.angle_gamma   90.00
#
_symmetry.space_group_name_H-M   'P 1'
#
loop_
_entity.id
_entity.type
_entity.pdbx_description
1 polymer ?
#
loop_
_entity_poly.entity_id
_entity_poly.type
_entity_poly.pdbx_seq_one_letter_code
_entity_poly.pdbx_strand_id
1 'polypeptide(L)'
;MKILVPVKRVVDYNVKIRVKADGSGVELANVKMSMNPFDEIAVEEAIRLKEAGKATEIIAVSIGPQQASETIRTALAMGADRGILVKTDAVVEPLAVAKILKGIVAAEQPGLVILGKQAIDDDSNQTGQMLAALLNWPQGTFASKLAIDGDAIMVTREVDGGLQTVKLKSPAIVTTDLRLNEPRYASLPNIMKAKKKPIDEKAPGDFGVDPAPRLEVLKTTEPPGRKAGVKVGSIAELVGKLKEAGVLG
;
A
#
# COMPACT_ATOMS: atom_id res chain seq x y z
N MET A 1 17.72 11.14 6.38
CA MET A 1 17.23 11.13 4.98
C MET A 1 15.75 11.49 4.94
N LYS A 2 15.21 11.91 3.76
CA LYS A 2 13.77 12.01 3.55
C LYS A 2 13.19 10.63 3.25
N ILE A 3 11.95 10.38 3.72
CA ILE A 3 11.18 9.18 3.39
C ILE A 3 9.90 9.59 2.66
N LEU A 4 9.63 8.98 1.52
CA LEU A 4 8.39 9.13 0.76
C LEU A 4 7.47 7.94 1.05
N VAL A 5 6.21 8.21 1.42
CA VAL A 5 5.24 7.17 1.77
C VAL A 5 3.97 7.35 0.93
N PRO A 6 3.84 6.62 -0.17
CA PRO A 6 2.57 6.53 -0.90
C PRO A 6 1.48 5.89 -0.05
N VAL A 7 0.30 6.48 -0.05
CA VAL A 7 -0.89 6.00 0.68
C VAL A 7 -2.11 6.01 -0.22
N LYS A 8 -2.87 4.92 -0.27
CA LYS A 8 -4.05 4.78 -1.11
C LYS A 8 -5.33 4.87 -0.29
N ARG A 9 -6.31 5.61 -0.81
CA ARG A 9 -7.69 5.65 -0.28
C ARG A 9 -8.45 4.45 -0.83
N VAL A 10 -8.92 3.57 0.05
CA VAL A 10 -9.65 2.35 -0.31
C VAL A 10 -10.93 2.22 0.49
N VAL A 11 -11.83 1.33 0.09
CA VAL A 11 -12.99 0.98 0.92
C VAL A 11 -12.49 0.36 2.23
N ASP A 12 -13.05 0.82 3.37
CA ASP A 12 -12.69 0.30 4.69
C ASP A 12 -12.95 -1.21 4.77
N TYR A 13 -11.99 -1.98 5.27
CA TYR A 13 -12.05 -3.45 5.30
C TYR A 13 -13.20 -4.03 6.14
N ASN A 14 -13.83 -3.22 6.99
CA ASN A 14 -15.02 -3.64 7.73
C ASN A 14 -16.31 -3.47 6.92
N VAL A 15 -16.26 -2.83 5.77
CA VAL A 15 -17.43 -2.63 4.92
C VAL A 15 -17.70 -3.89 4.09
N LYS A 16 -18.94 -4.35 4.11
CA LYS A 16 -19.40 -5.40 3.20
C LYS A 16 -19.56 -4.81 1.79
N ILE A 17 -18.65 -5.19 0.89
CA ILE A 17 -18.68 -4.76 -0.51
C ILE A 17 -19.96 -5.27 -1.20
N ARG A 18 -20.54 -4.43 -2.04
CA ARG A 18 -21.69 -4.74 -2.91
C ARG A 18 -21.33 -4.44 -4.35
N VAL A 19 -21.66 -5.35 -5.24
CA VAL A 19 -21.54 -5.14 -6.69
C VAL A 19 -22.72 -4.31 -7.17
N LYS A 20 -22.48 -3.35 -8.06
CA LYS A 20 -23.55 -2.58 -8.71
C LYS A 20 -24.46 -3.49 -9.53
N ALA A 21 -25.72 -3.14 -9.63
CA ALA A 21 -26.72 -3.95 -10.33
C ALA A 21 -26.40 -4.17 -11.83
N ASP A 22 -25.71 -3.22 -12.45
CA ASP A 22 -25.25 -3.29 -13.84
C ASP A 22 -23.93 -4.05 -14.03
N GLY A 23 -23.28 -4.49 -12.94
CA GLY A 23 -22.00 -5.19 -12.98
C GLY A 23 -20.81 -4.30 -13.37
N SER A 24 -20.95 -2.98 -13.42
CA SER A 24 -19.88 -2.05 -13.83
C SER A 24 -18.80 -1.83 -12.77
N GLY A 25 -18.96 -2.40 -11.59
CA GLY A 25 -18.00 -2.23 -10.48
C GLY A 25 -18.66 -2.45 -9.13
N VAL A 26 -18.04 -1.93 -8.07
CA VAL A 26 -18.57 -1.96 -6.71
C VAL A 26 -19.24 -0.63 -6.34
N GLU A 27 -20.22 -0.71 -5.43
CA GLU A 27 -20.88 0.48 -4.88
C GLU A 27 -19.91 1.25 -3.98
N LEU A 28 -19.65 2.51 -4.35
CA LEU A 28 -18.78 3.41 -3.58
C LEU A 28 -19.55 4.59 -2.97
N ALA A 29 -20.81 4.79 -3.34
CA ALA A 29 -21.63 5.88 -2.81
C ALA A 29 -21.94 5.66 -1.33
N ASN A 30 -21.61 6.65 -0.49
CA ASN A 30 -21.84 6.62 0.96
C ASN A 30 -21.15 5.44 1.68
N VAL A 31 -20.07 4.92 1.11
CA VAL A 31 -19.27 3.86 1.70
C VAL A 31 -18.14 4.47 2.51
N LYS A 32 -17.88 3.93 3.70
CA LYS A 32 -16.73 4.36 4.50
C LYS A 32 -15.44 4.02 3.76
N MET A 33 -14.58 5.02 3.61
CA MET A 33 -13.26 4.88 3.02
C MET A 33 -12.20 5.06 4.11
N SER A 34 -11.05 4.40 3.94
CA SER A 34 -9.91 4.48 4.85
C SER A 34 -8.58 4.47 4.09
N MET A 35 -7.48 4.63 4.82
CA MET A 35 -6.16 4.31 4.30
C MET A 35 -6.04 2.80 4.09
N ASN A 36 -5.37 2.38 3.02
CA ASN A 36 -5.03 0.98 2.81
C ASN A 36 -4.21 0.44 4.01
N PRO A 37 -4.59 -0.69 4.63
CA PRO A 37 -3.92 -1.22 5.83
C PRO A 37 -2.41 -1.44 5.65
N PHE A 38 -1.95 -1.87 4.48
CA PHE A 38 -0.52 -2.03 4.21
C PHE A 38 0.21 -0.68 4.17
N ASP A 39 -0.47 0.40 3.76
CA ASP A 39 0.11 1.75 3.75
C ASP A 39 0.15 2.34 5.17
N GLU A 40 -0.79 1.98 6.05
CA GLU A 40 -0.71 2.35 7.48
C GLU A 40 0.55 1.78 8.13
N ILE A 41 0.92 0.53 7.80
CA ILE A 41 2.18 -0.09 8.21
C ILE A 41 3.38 0.70 7.68
N ALA A 42 3.32 1.16 6.42
CA ALA A 42 4.40 1.94 5.81
C ALA A 42 4.57 3.31 6.50
N VAL A 43 3.47 3.99 6.82
CA VAL A 43 3.48 5.26 7.55
C VAL A 43 4.07 5.07 8.94
N GLU A 44 3.62 4.04 9.69
CA GLU A 44 4.14 3.74 11.03
C GLU A 44 5.64 3.47 11.00
N GLU A 45 6.13 2.69 10.03
CA GLU A 45 7.55 2.39 9.92
C GLU A 45 8.38 3.65 9.64
N ALA A 46 7.91 4.51 8.74
CA ALA A 46 8.57 5.79 8.48
C ALA A 46 8.66 6.66 9.74
N ILE A 47 7.61 6.68 10.57
CA ILE A 47 7.58 7.42 11.82
C ILE A 47 8.58 6.83 12.82
N ARG A 48 8.62 5.51 12.98
CA ARG A 48 9.60 4.82 13.86
C ARG A 48 11.04 5.10 13.43
N LEU A 49 11.31 5.10 12.13
CA LEU A 49 12.63 5.48 11.61
C LEU A 49 12.98 6.93 11.91
N LYS A 50 12.01 7.84 11.85
CA LYS A 50 12.23 9.25 12.22
C LYS A 50 12.47 9.42 13.72
N GLU A 51 11.70 8.76 14.56
CA GLU A 51 11.88 8.76 16.01
C GLU A 51 13.24 8.19 16.41
N ALA A 52 13.75 7.21 15.67
CA ALA A 52 15.10 6.65 15.83
C ALA A 52 16.23 7.52 15.23
N GLY A 53 15.92 8.73 14.71
CA GLY A 53 16.89 9.65 14.13
C GLY A 53 17.43 9.23 12.75
N LYS A 54 16.82 8.24 12.10
CA LYS A 54 17.24 7.73 10.79
C LYS A 54 16.60 8.53 9.62
N ALA A 55 15.48 9.19 9.88
CA ALA A 55 14.82 10.05 8.90
C ALA A 55 14.70 11.49 9.43
N THR A 56 14.73 12.45 8.51
CA THR A 56 14.59 13.90 8.82
C THR A 56 13.21 14.41 8.45
N GLU A 57 12.59 13.88 7.42
CA GLU A 57 11.29 14.30 6.90
C GLU A 57 10.52 13.10 6.34
N ILE A 58 9.20 13.07 6.58
CA ILE A 58 8.27 12.08 6.05
C ILE A 58 7.24 12.79 5.18
N ILE A 59 7.15 12.40 3.91
CA ILE A 59 6.24 12.97 2.93
C ILE A 59 5.20 11.91 2.56
N ALA A 60 3.93 12.16 2.93
CA ALA A 60 2.83 11.28 2.52
C ALA A 60 2.32 11.70 1.12
N VAL A 61 2.11 10.74 0.23
CA VAL A 61 1.62 11.00 -1.13
C VAL A 61 0.37 10.19 -1.40
N SER A 62 -0.65 10.80 -1.99
CA SER A 62 -1.80 10.08 -2.51
C SER A 62 -2.12 10.54 -3.92
N ILE A 63 -2.54 9.60 -4.78
CA ILE A 63 -2.93 9.85 -6.16
C ILE A 63 -4.40 9.44 -6.29
N GLY A 64 -5.26 10.38 -6.68
CA GLY A 64 -6.70 10.12 -6.77
C GLY A 64 -7.55 11.38 -6.69
N PRO A 65 -8.85 11.25 -6.43
CA PRO A 65 -9.78 12.39 -6.35
C PRO A 65 -9.45 13.27 -5.13
N GLN A 66 -10.09 14.44 -5.07
CA GLN A 66 -9.88 15.42 -3.97
C GLN A 66 -10.00 14.77 -2.58
N GLN A 67 -10.87 13.79 -2.40
CA GLN A 67 -11.09 13.08 -1.13
C GLN A 67 -9.87 12.23 -0.70
N ALA A 68 -8.93 11.93 -1.59
CA ALA A 68 -7.68 11.25 -1.22
C ALA A 68 -6.82 12.11 -0.25
N SER A 69 -7.08 13.43 -0.18
CA SER A 69 -6.50 14.30 0.84
C SER A 69 -6.83 13.87 2.26
N GLU A 70 -7.97 13.22 2.50
CA GLU A 70 -8.36 12.69 3.83
C GLU A 70 -7.39 11.61 4.30
N THR A 71 -6.96 10.74 3.38
CA THR A 71 -5.97 9.69 3.66
C THR A 71 -4.60 10.30 3.99
N ILE A 72 -4.20 11.35 3.25
CA ILE A 72 -3.00 12.12 3.59
C ILE A 72 -3.15 12.74 4.98
N ARG A 73 -4.29 13.33 5.33
CA ARG A 73 -4.54 13.89 6.65
C ARG A 73 -4.41 12.85 7.77
N THR A 74 -4.79 11.60 7.51
CA THR A 74 -4.58 10.49 8.43
C THR A 74 -3.09 10.22 8.64
N ALA A 75 -2.29 10.13 7.59
CA ALA A 75 -0.84 9.98 7.68
C ALA A 75 -0.17 11.15 8.44
N LEU A 76 -0.64 12.39 8.19
CA LEU A 76 -0.18 13.59 8.89
C LEU A 76 -0.54 13.56 10.38
N ALA A 77 -1.69 12.99 10.75
CA ALA A 77 -2.12 12.83 12.13
C ALA A 77 -1.33 11.73 12.86
N MET A 78 -0.92 10.68 12.15
CA MET A 78 -0.01 9.67 12.68
C MET A 78 1.38 10.24 12.95
N GLY A 79 1.89 11.17 12.12
CA GLY A 79 3.19 11.80 12.36
C GLY A 79 3.96 12.26 11.12
N ALA A 80 3.45 12.05 9.91
CA ALA A 80 4.08 12.57 8.69
C ALA A 80 4.14 14.12 8.72
N ASP A 81 5.11 14.72 8.03
CA ASP A 81 5.39 16.15 8.13
C ASP A 81 4.53 16.97 7.16
N ARG A 82 4.44 16.54 5.91
CA ARG A 82 3.63 17.19 4.88
C ARG A 82 3.08 16.16 3.90
N GLY A 83 2.18 16.60 3.03
CA GLY A 83 1.56 15.76 2.03
C GLY A 83 1.70 16.30 0.61
N ILE A 84 1.55 15.39 -0.35
CA ILE A 84 1.38 15.71 -1.77
C ILE A 84 0.14 14.97 -2.26
N LEU A 85 -0.83 15.71 -2.79
CA LEU A 85 -1.99 15.15 -3.47
C LEU A 85 -1.78 15.30 -4.98
N VAL A 86 -1.70 14.17 -5.70
CA VAL A 86 -1.78 14.20 -7.16
C VAL A 86 -3.22 13.96 -7.55
N LYS A 87 -3.91 15.06 -7.86
CA LYS A 87 -5.34 15.08 -8.08
C LYS A 87 -5.72 14.57 -9.47
N THR A 88 -6.56 13.55 -9.49
CA THR A 88 -7.17 13.00 -10.71
C THR A 88 -8.43 12.22 -10.36
N ASP A 89 -9.45 12.31 -11.20
CA ASP A 89 -10.67 11.50 -11.09
C ASP A 89 -10.60 10.22 -11.96
N ALA A 90 -9.52 10.05 -12.73
CA ALA A 90 -9.28 8.84 -13.51
C ALA A 90 -8.96 7.65 -12.59
N VAL A 91 -9.35 6.45 -13.03
CA VAL A 91 -8.86 5.20 -12.44
C VAL A 91 -7.40 5.03 -12.88
N VAL A 92 -6.46 5.10 -11.92
CA VAL A 92 -5.03 5.09 -12.21
C VAL A 92 -4.47 3.69 -11.97
N GLU A 93 -3.94 3.07 -13.02
CA GLU A 93 -3.32 1.75 -12.95
C GLU A 93 -1.92 1.80 -12.29
N PRO A 94 -1.41 0.67 -11.76
CA PRO A 94 -0.13 0.62 -11.04
C PRO A 94 1.06 1.22 -11.80
N LEU A 95 1.15 1.02 -13.13
CA LEU A 95 2.23 1.58 -13.93
C LEU A 95 2.17 3.11 -14.03
N ALA A 96 0.98 3.68 -14.18
CA ALA A 96 0.79 5.13 -14.20
C ALA A 96 1.11 5.73 -12.81
N VAL A 97 0.66 5.07 -11.74
CA VAL A 97 1.05 5.43 -10.36
C VAL A 97 2.58 5.43 -10.19
N ALA A 98 3.26 4.37 -10.62
CA ALA A 98 4.72 4.27 -10.53
C ALA A 98 5.44 5.38 -11.32
N LYS A 99 4.93 5.77 -12.50
CA LYS A 99 5.47 6.89 -13.29
C LYS A 99 5.28 8.24 -12.60
N ILE A 100 4.13 8.49 -12.00
CA ILE A 100 3.86 9.70 -11.22
C ILE A 100 4.81 9.74 -10.01
N LEU A 101 4.92 8.64 -9.26
CA LEU A 101 5.82 8.53 -8.12
C LEU A 101 7.29 8.74 -8.52
N LYS A 102 7.72 8.26 -9.71
CA LYS A 102 9.05 8.55 -10.25
C LYS A 102 9.29 10.06 -10.40
N GLY A 103 8.31 10.81 -10.92
CA GLY A 103 8.38 12.26 -11.02
C GLY A 103 8.50 12.94 -9.65
N ILE A 104 7.73 12.48 -8.66
CA ILE A 104 7.81 12.98 -7.28
C ILE A 104 9.18 12.65 -6.66
N VAL A 105 9.69 11.43 -6.86
CA VAL A 105 11.04 11.04 -6.39
C VAL A 105 12.11 11.94 -7.00
N ALA A 106 12.00 12.31 -8.29
CA ALA A 106 12.93 13.22 -8.93
C ALA A 106 12.89 14.62 -8.33
N ALA A 107 11.72 15.12 -7.93
CA ALA A 107 11.56 16.43 -7.30
C ALA A 107 12.00 16.42 -5.82
N GLU A 108 11.65 15.41 -5.06
CA GLU A 108 11.83 15.35 -3.60
C GLU A 108 13.16 14.74 -3.16
N GLN A 109 13.79 13.92 -4.00
CA GLN A 109 15.07 13.25 -3.71
C GLN A 109 15.06 12.48 -2.38
N PRO A 110 14.09 11.57 -2.13
CA PRO A 110 14.07 10.77 -0.92
C PRO A 110 15.19 9.73 -0.93
N GLY A 111 15.71 9.39 0.25
CA GLY A 111 16.65 8.27 0.40
C GLY A 111 15.95 6.91 0.54
N LEU A 112 14.64 6.92 0.79
CA LEU A 112 13.83 5.72 0.94
C LEU A 112 12.39 6.00 0.53
N VAL A 113 11.78 5.07 -0.22
CA VAL A 113 10.34 5.02 -0.44
C VAL A 113 9.80 3.78 0.25
N ILE A 114 8.83 3.95 1.14
CA ILE A 114 8.15 2.85 1.83
C ILE A 114 6.68 2.90 1.45
N LEU A 115 6.13 1.80 0.95
CA LEU A 115 4.72 1.70 0.56
C LEU A 115 4.17 0.33 0.90
N GLY A 116 2.86 0.20 1.01
CA GLY A 116 2.20 -1.08 1.16
C GLY A 116 2.57 -2.05 0.03
N LYS A 117 2.70 -3.35 0.33
CA LYS A 117 2.99 -4.35 -0.70
C LYS A 117 1.88 -4.43 -1.75
N GLN A 118 0.65 -4.20 -1.34
CA GLN A 118 -0.56 -4.26 -2.16
C GLN A 118 -1.65 -3.35 -1.60
N ALA A 119 -2.69 -3.08 -2.36
CA ALA A 119 -3.90 -2.42 -1.90
C ALA A 119 -5.04 -3.42 -1.85
N ILE A 120 -5.88 -3.36 -0.80
CA ILE A 120 -6.94 -4.35 -0.55
C ILE A 120 -8.12 -4.27 -1.53
N ASP A 121 -8.16 -3.26 -2.39
CA ASP A 121 -9.21 -3.07 -3.41
C ASP A 121 -8.91 -3.80 -4.73
N ASP A 122 -7.64 -3.93 -5.11
CA ASP A 122 -7.25 -4.53 -6.39
C ASP A 122 -6.21 -5.66 -6.28
N ASP A 123 -5.53 -5.77 -5.12
CA ASP A 123 -4.48 -6.77 -4.83
C ASP A 123 -3.40 -6.89 -5.92
N SER A 124 -3.17 -5.85 -6.72
CA SER A 124 -2.27 -5.89 -7.87
C SER A 124 -0.80 -6.16 -7.49
N ASN A 125 -0.35 -5.67 -6.34
CA ASN A 125 1.04 -5.87 -5.84
C ASN A 125 2.13 -5.55 -6.88
N GLN A 126 2.02 -4.44 -7.58
CA GLN A 126 2.89 -4.10 -8.72
C GLN A 126 3.61 -2.76 -8.58
N THR A 127 3.00 -1.78 -7.90
CA THR A 127 3.46 -0.37 -7.92
C THR A 127 4.90 -0.22 -7.41
N GLY A 128 5.23 -0.83 -6.28
CA GLY A 128 6.59 -0.72 -5.69
C GLY A 128 7.67 -1.29 -6.59
N GLN A 129 7.43 -2.47 -7.15
CA GLN A 129 8.36 -3.15 -8.05
C GLN A 129 8.53 -2.39 -9.37
N MET A 130 7.45 -1.86 -9.94
CA MET A 130 7.49 -1.02 -11.14
C MET A 130 8.26 0.29 -10.87
N LEU A 131 8.04 0.92 -9.72
CA LEU A 131 8.77 2.12 -9.33
C LEU A 131 10.26 1.86 -9.18
N ALA A 132 10.65 0.76 -8.53
CA ALA A 132 12.04 0.34 -8.38
C ALA A 132 12.72 0.15 -9.74
N ALA A 133 12.05 -0.54 -10.66
CA ALA A 133 12.55 -0.73 -12.03
C ALA A 133 12.69 0.59 -12.80
N LEU A 134 11.69 1.47 -12.73
CA LEU A 134 11.72 2.78 -13.40
C LEU A 134 12.82 3.71 -12.88
N LEU A 135 13.22 3.57 -11.61
CA LEU A 135 14.28 4.34 -10.96
C LEU A 135 15.64 3.66 -11.05
N ASN A 136 15.70 2.39 -11.43
CA ASN A 136 16.87 1.52 -11.31
C ASN A 136 17.41 1.50 -9.86
N TRP A 137 16.47 1.45 -8.88
CA TRP A 137 16.79 1.38 -7.46
C TRP A 137 16.64 -0.04 -6.92
N PRO A 138 17.44 -0.43 -5.92
CA PRO A 138 17.25 -1.70 -5.23
C PRO A 138 15.89 -1.72 -4.51
N GLN A 139 15.34 -2.93 -4.36
CA GLN A 139 14.03 -3.13 -3.73
C GLN A 139 14.07 -4.25 -2.69
N GLY A 140 13.35 -4.05 -1.58
CA GLY A 140 13.04 -5.05 -0.57
C GLY A 140 11.53 -5.19 -0.43
N THR A 141 10.96 -6.25 -1.00
CA THR A 141 9.50 -6.47 -1.03
C THR A 141 9.03 -7.35 0.12
N PHE A 142 7.77 -7.16 0.57
CA PHE A 142 7.14 -7.93 1.65
C PHE A 142 7.90 -7.84 2.98
N ALA A 143 8.34 -6.65 3.35
CA ALA A 143 9.14 -6.44 4.55
C ALA A 143 8.35 -6.77 5.82
N SER A 144 8.92 -7.65 6.66
CA SER A 144 8.48 -7.94 8.02
C SER A 144 9.47 -7.44 9.08
N LYS A 145 10.66 -6.98 8.64
CA LYS A 145 11.61 -6.25 9.49
C LYS A 145 12.42 -5.29 8.63
N LEU A 146 12.65 -4.08 9.15
CA LEU A 146 13.46 -3.05 8.52
C LEU A 146 14.46 -2.48 9.52
N ALA A 147 15.71 -2.31 9.10
CA ALA A 147 16.73 -1.64 9.91
C ALA A 147 17.66 -0.83 9.01
N ILE A 148 18.09 0.34 9.46
CA ILE A 148 19.01 1.22 8.74
C ILE A 148 20.30 1.34 9.54
N ASP A 149 21.43 1.00 8.89
CA ASP A 149 22.78 1.14 9.44
C ASP A 149 23.67 1.85 8.42
N GLY A 150 23.96 3.13 8.70
CA GLY A 150 24.62 4.00 7.74
C GLY A 150 23.83 4.09 6.43
N ASP A 151 24.47 3.78 5.31
CA ASP A 151 23.84 3.75 3.97
C ASP A 151 23.17 2.39 3.64
N ALA A 152 23.28 1.42 4.55
CA ALA A 152 22.73 0.09 4.36
C ALA A 152 21.31 0.01 4.93
N ILE A 153 20.39 -0.53 4.12
CA ILE A 153 19.02 -0.82 4.49
C ILE A 153 18.86 -2.33 4.51
N MET A 154 18.67 -2.89 5.71
CA MET A 154 18.46 -4.32 5.93
C MET A 154 16.97 -4.60 5.93
N VAL A 155 16.50 -5.44 5.03
CA VAL A 155 15.07 -5.82 4.89
C VAL A 155 14.93 -7.32 5.05
N THR A 156 14.21 -7.76 6.08
CA THR A 156 13.77 -9.15 6.19
C THR A 156 12.41 -9.26 5.53
N ARG A 157 12.29 -10.18 4.58
CA ARG A 157 11.15 -10.38 3.70
C ARG A 157 10.43 -11.67 4.01
N GLU A 158 9.11 -11.64 3.92
CA GLU A 158 8.28 -12.85 3.91
C GLU A 158 8.36 -13.50 2.52
N VAL A 159 8.76 -14.76 2.43
CA VAL A 159 8.81 -15.56 1.22
C VAL A 159 8.20 -16.93 1.48
N ASP A 160 7.78 -17.66 0.45
CA ASP A 160 7.07 -18.95 0.63
C ASP A 160 7.85 -19.96 1.46
N GLY A 161 9.16 -20.00 1.36
CA GLY A 161 10.04 -20.89 2.13
C GLY A 161 10.42 -20.36 3.53
N GLY A 162 9.90 -19.21 3.98
CA GLY A 162 10.23 -18.62 5.28
C GLY A 162 10.67 -17.15 5.19
N LEU A 163 11.81 -16.81 5.77
CA LEU A 163 12.33 -15.44 5.81
C LEU A 163 13.62 -15.31 5.01
N GLN A 164 13.72 -14.21 4.25
CA GLN A 164 14.94 -13.83 3.54
C GLN A 164 15.38 -12.43 3.97
N THR A 165 16.62 -12.26 4.40
CA THR A 165 17.17 -10.94 4.69
C THR A 165 18.05 -10.47 3.53
N VAL A 166 17.73 -9.29 2.99
CA VAL A 166 18.51 -8.63 1.94
C VAL A 166 19.10 -7.32 2.45
N LYS A 167 20.30 -6.98 1.97
CA LYS A 167 20.97 -5.70 2.23
C LYS A 167 20.87 -4.84 0.99
N LEU A 168 20.23 -3.69 1.12
CA LEU A 168 20.05 -2.70 0.05
C LEU A 168 20.95 -1.50 0.31
N LYS A 169 21.37 -0.84 -0.77
CA LYS A 169 22.03 0.46 -0.70
C LYS A 169 20.99 1.57 -0.89
N SER A 170 21.07 2.62 -0.06
CA SER A 170 20.25 3.83 -0.27
C SER A 170 20.67 4.56 -1.57
N PRO A 171 19.73 5.13 -2.37
CA PRO A 171 18.27 5.09 -2.16
C PRO A 171 17.64 3.75 -2.53
N ALA A 172 16.50 3.41 -1.92
CA ALA A 172 15.84 2.12 -2.13
C ALA A 172 14.30 2.20 -2.06
N ILE A 173 13.64 1.16 -2.57
CA ILE A 173 12.19 0.95 -2.45
C ILE A 173 11.94 -0.22 -1.49
N VAL A 174 11.04 -0.03 -0.53
CA VAL A 174 10.60 -1.09 0.39
C VAL A 174 9.09 -1.22 0.33
N THR A 175 8.58 -2.43 0.15
CA THR A 175 7.15 -2.71 0.30
C THR A 175 6.87 -3.46 1.59
N THR A 176 5.82 -3.07 2.32
CA THR A 176 5.55 -3.55 3.67
C THR A 176 4.55 -4.69 3.71
N ASP A 177 4.85 -5.72 4.51
CA ASP A 177 3.89 -6.72 4.95
C ASP A 177 3.23 -6.29 6.27
N LEU A 178 2.06 -6.85 6.59
CA LEU A 178 1.34 -6.55 7.84
C LEU A 178 2.11 -6.96 9.11
N ARG A 179 3.11 -7.84 8.97
CA ARG A 179 3.94 -8.33 10.08
C ARG A 179 5.05 -7.37 10.49
N LEU A 180 5.29 -6.28 9.72
CA LEU A 180 6.39 -5.36 9.97
C LEU A 180 6.23 -4.62 11.30
N ASN A 181 5.03 -4.13 11.58
CA ASN A 181 4.71 -3.39 12.80
C ASN A 181 3.20 -3.36 13.06
N GLU A 182 2.82 -2.76 14.18
CA GLU A 182 1.44 -2.41 14.50
C GLU A 182 1.30 -0.88 14.46
N PRO A 183 0.43 -0.33 13.59
CA PRO A 183 0.25 1.11 13.46
C PRO A 183 -0.30 1.75 14.73
N ARG A 184 0.20 2.93 15.07
CA ARG A 184 -0.32 3.74 16.18
C ARG A 184 -1.65 4.39 15.82
N TYR A 185 -2.47 4.61 16.83
CA TYR A 185 -3.64 5.47 16.70
C TYR A 185 -3.23 6.95 16.78
N ALA A 186 -3.81 7.76 15.90
CA ALA A 186 -3.63 9.19 15.98
C ALA A 186 -4.38 9.76 17.19
N SER A 187 -3.68 10.52 18.04
CA SER A 187 -4.32 11.21 19.16
C SER A 187 -5.14 12.41 18.68
N LEU A 188 -6.16 12.80 19.42
CA LEU A 188 -7.00 13.96 19.09
C LEU A 188 -6.18 15.25 18.88
N PRO A 189 -5.18 15.59 19.74
CA PRO A 189 -4.30 16.72 19.48
C PRO A 189 -3.53 16.63 18.15
N ASN A 190 -3.09 15.45 17.76
CA ASN A 190 -2.38 15.23 16.51
C ASN A 190 -3.31 15.38 15.29
N ILE A 191 -4.55 14.91 15.39
CA ILE A 191 -5.59 15.14 14.36
C ILE A 191 -5.82 16.64 14.16
N MET A 192 -5.91 17.41 15.24
CA MET A 192 -6.08 18.86 15.15
C MET A 192 -4.85 19.57 14.53
N LYS A 193 -3.64 19.14 14.89
CA LYS A 193 -2.40 19.66 14.28
C LYS A 193 -2.31 19.30 12.80
N ALA A 194 -2.70 18.08 12.43
CA ALA A 194 -2.67 17.60 11.04
C ALA A 194 -3.51 18.48 10.09
N LYS A 195 -4.61 19.08 10.56
CA LYS A 195 -5.44 19.99 9.75
C LYS A 195 -4.65 21.20 9.22
N LYS A 196 -3.60 21.63 9.94
CA LYS A 196 -2.77 22.80 9.59
C LYS A 196 -1.50 22.45 8.81
N LYS A 197 -1.13 21.14 8.74
CA LYS A 197 0.04 20.72 7.97
C LYS A 197 -0.19 20.92 6.47
N PRO A 198 0.84 21.30 5.70
CA PRO A 198 0.70 21.57 4.27
C PRO A 198 0.41 20.29 3.49
N ILE A 199 -0.43 20.42 2.47
CA ILE A 199 -0.62 19.44 1.41
C ILE A 199 -0.48 20.19 0.09
N ASP A 200 0.52 19.83 -0.69
CA ASP A 200 0.76 20.39 -2.02
C ASP A 200 -0.12 19.64 -3.02
N GLU A 201 -0.89 20.37 -3.82
CA GLU A 201 -1.72 19.76 -4.89
C GLU A 201 -0.95 19.82 -6.21
N LYS A 202 -0.97 18.71 -6.93
CA LYS A 202 -0.37 18.48 -8.24
C LYS A 202 -1.36 17.76 -9.16
N ALA A 203 -1.07 17.73 -10.45
CA ALA A 203 -1.78 16.92 -11.43
C ALA A 203 -0.83 15.89 -12.07
N PRO A 204 -1.33 14.77 -12.62
CA PRO A 204 -0.49 13.81 -13.35
C PRO A 204 0.34 14.44 -14.47
N GLY A 205 -0.24 15.45 -15.15
CA GLY A 205 0.43 16.22 -16.21
C GLY A 205 1.67 16.98 -15.75
N ASP A 206 1.76 17.38 -14.47
CA ASP A 206 2.96 18.03 -13.90
C ASP A 206 4.17 17.10 -13.92
N PHE A 207 3.95 15.80 -14.04
CA PHE A 207 4.96 14.76 -14.14
C PHE A 207 5.06 14.15 -15.55
N GLY A 208 4.36 14.73 -16.54
CA GLY A 208 4.33 14.23 -17.92
C GLY A 208 3.64 12.86 -18.05
N VAL A 209 2.72 12.53 -17.14
CA VAL A 209 2.03 11.23 -17.13
C VAL A 209 0.57 11.39 -17.53
N ASP A 210 0.16 10.61 -18.53
CA ASP A 210 -1.25 10.39 -18.84
C ASP A 210 -1.80 9.31 -17.90
N PRO A 211 -2.79 9.60 -17.05
CA PRO A 211 -3.39 8.66 -16.12
C PRO A 211 -4.43 7.74 -16.76
N ALA A 212 -4.73 7.88 -18.05
CA ALA A 212 -5.75 7.08 -18.71
C ALA A 212 -5.50 5.58 -18.56
N PRO A 213 -6.52 4.79 -18.16
CA PRO A 213 -6.39 3.36 -18.00
C PRO A 213 -6.16 2.69 -19.35
N ARG A 214 -5.41 1.57 -19.35
CA ARG A 214 -5.15 0.72 -20.52
C ARG A 214 -6.01 -0.53 -20.53
N LEU A 215 -6.63 -0.85 -19.40
CA LEU A 215 -7.50 -1.99 -19.21
C LEU A 215 -8.95 -1.50 -19.05
N GLU A 216 -9.89 -2.27 -19.57
CA GLU A 216 -11.31 -2.09 -19.40
C GLU A 216 -11.87 -3.24 -18.55
N VAL A 217 -12.55 -2.91 -17.46
CA VAL A 217 -13.26 -3.91 -16.63
C VAL A 217 -14.60 -4.19 -17.30
N LEU A 218 -14.73 -5.34 -17.93
CA LEU A 218 -15.94 -5.70 -18.67
C LEU A 218 -17.09 -6.07 -17.74
N LYS A 219 -16.81 -6.72 -16.61
CA LYS A 219 -17.84 -7.15 -15.66
C LYS A 219 -17.25 -7.42 -14.28
N THR A 220 -17.97 -6.99 -13.26
CA THR A 220 -17.73 -7.31 -11.85
C THR A 220 -18.87 -8.20 -11.33
N THR A 221 -18.56 -9.29 -10.67
CA THR A 221 -19.55 -10.21 -10.08
C THR A 221 -19.16 -10.55 -8.64
N GLU A 222 -20.15 -10.88 -7.81
CA GLU A 222 -19.86 -11.46 -6.49
C GLU A 222 -19.17 -12.83 -6.67
N PRO A 223 -18.24 -13.18 -5.76
CA PRO A 223 -17.64 -14.52 -5.77
C PRO A 223 -18.73 -15.59 -5.57
N PRO A 224 -18.60 -16.74 -6.23
CA PRO A 224 -19.57 -17.84 -6.05
C PRO A 224 -19.61 -18.26 -4.59
N GLY A 225 -20.81 -18.52 -4.07
CA GLY A 225 -21.01 -19.01 -2.71
C GLY A 225 -20.25 -20.32 -2.49
N ARG A 226 -19.48 -20.40 -1.43
CA ARG A 226 -18.80 -21.65 -1.04
C ARG A 226 -19.83 -22.63 -0.49
N LYS A 227 -19.79 -23.88 -0.97
CA LYS A 227 -20.57 -24.97 -0.36
C LYS A 227 -19.98 -25.30 1.01
N ALA A 228 -20.86 -25.70 1.94
CA ALA A 228 -20.41 -26.19 3.23
C ALA A 228 -19.50 -27.43 3.04
N GLY A 229 -18.48 -27.56 3.87
CA GLY A 229 -17.64 -28.75 3.89
C GLY A 229 -18.43 -30.01 4.35
N VAL A 230 -17.88 -31.17 4.09
CA VAL A 230 -18.42 -32.44 4.55
C VAL A 230 -17.80 -32.82 5.89
N LYS A 231 -18.62 -33.05 6.90
CA LYS A 231 -18.15 -33.62 8.17
C LYS A 231 -17.85 -35.12 7.97
N VAL A 232 -16.69 -35.53 8.42
CA VAL A 232 -16.26 -36.94 8.35
C VAL A 232 -16.33 -37.60 9.73
N GLY A 233 -16.59 -38.90 9.77
CA GLY A 233 -16.78 -39.64 11.01
C GLY A 233 -15.49 -40.12 11.66
N SER A 234 -14.38 -40.16 10.94
CA SER A 234 -13.09 -40.65 11.42
C SER A 234 -11.89 -39.97 10.75
N ILE A 235 -10.71 -40.07 11.39
CA ILE A 235 -9.44 -39.63 10.82
C ILE A 235 -9.10 -40.40 9.54
N ALA A 236 -9.37 -41.71 9.51
CA ALA A 236 -9.11 -42.55 8.33
C ALA A 236 -9.94 -42.08 7.12
N GLU A 237 -11.21 -41.73 7.32
CA GLU A 237 -12.06 -41.14 6.27
C GLU A 237 -11.55 -39.81 5.80
N LEU A 238 -11.07 -38.91 6.71
CA LEU A 238 -10.48 -37.62 6.36
C LEU A 238 -9.25 -37.82 5.47
N VAL A 239 -8.32 -38.70 5.89
CA VAL A 239 -7.10 -38.99 5.13
C VAL A 239 -7.45 -39.56 3.75
N GLY A 240 -8.43 -40.45 3.65
CA GLY A 240 -8.92 -40.97 2.37
C GLY A 240 -9.40 -39.87 1.43
N LYS A 241 -10.27 -38.97 1.93
CA LYS A 241 -10.80 -37.83 1.14
C LYS A 241 -9.71 -36.82 0.73
N LEU A 242 -8.72 -36.59 1.59
CA LEU A 242 -7.59 -35.70 1.26
C LEU A 242 -6.68 -36.30 0.19
N LYS A 243 -6.49 -37.64 0.20
CA LYS A 243 -5.77 -38.37 -0.87
C LYS A 243 -6.54 -38.32 -2.19
N GLU A 244 -7.84 -38.62 -2.16
CA GLU A 244 -8.72 -38.50 -3.34
C GLU A 244 -8.71 -37.09 -3.96
N ALA A 245 -8.63 -36.08 -3.12
CA ALA A 245 -8.52 -34.67 -3.55
C ALA A 245 -7.10 -34.26 -4.01
N GLY A 246 -6.11 -35.15 -3.96
CA GLY A 246 -4.72 -34.87 -4.34
C GLY A 246 -3.98 -33.94 -3.40
N VAL A 247 -4.46 -33.74 -2.18
CA VAL A 247 -3.86 -32.88 -1.17
C VAL A 247 -2.77 -33.57 -0.36
N LEU A 248 -2.91 -34.90 -0.21
CA LEU A 248 -1.90 -35.77 0.40
C LEU A 248 -1.37 -36.72 -0.68
N GLY A 249 -0.04 -36.70 -0.83
CA GLY A 249 0.68 -37.66 -1.67
C GLY A 249 0.77 -39.07 -1.01
#